data_ccdbf508bd261674cbcd5ebf4f5e3998
#
_entry.id   ccdbf508bd261674cbcd5ebf4f5e3998
#
_cell.length_a   1.000
_cell.length_b   1.000
_cell.length_c   1.000
_cell.angle_alpha   90.00
_cell.angle_beta   90.00
_cell.angle_gamma   90.00
#
_symmetry.space_group_name_H-M   'P 1'
#
loop_
_entity.id
_entity.type
_entity.pdbx_description
1 polymer ?
#
loop_
_entity_poly.entity_id
_entity_poly.type
_entity_poly.pdbx_seq_one_letter_code
_entity_poly.pdbx_strand_id
1 'polypeptide(L)'
;MVYLTAMLVWSISSLVIFAELGSPLTWLRILVGVGIIAVAGMFYFVQYLFAKRRWWAPLVFWYSLFTCVTSIVTDLTVRDAYLESGAFVYDFHPLMLPIVGPGYGLTIFSLVELFKGYQRSRSDTQRMRLRYLIMAVSLILLISLINFTELGKFPIDIAVNGVAAVLIAYAILRHSLLDLRIVFRTGLLYSIITGTTGVIYYLTISLILVLFENYIGGQIIAISIVVAIVSSLILSPLRDRLQDWIDRFFYRDKYDANLMIQRLSETTATILDVEEIAIIILQEILDTMKVETASFYIKHEPRNVFRLVTNHHSDNEMIDFQPDHPIVEWLARGHRVLRENQLDIDPAFRSLWGRDRQWVVGQKIELLISLVVQEEMVGFFTIGEKRSGEPFSRDDEGILVTVANQTAIAVKNARLFNELQETFVQTVVTLANAIDIRDTYTSDHSQRIASLGVETAKALGCNSDDVQRIYWGSLLHDIGKIGIPDRILLKPGPLDDDEWEVIKQHPDIGANLIQPIKQLADISPIIKHSHEWYNGGGYPDGLAGENIPLGARIVAVVDAFSAMMDKRVYKDANTLEETIQELKRFSGRQFDPQVVAAFLKVVEKVDKSEFSSA
;
A
#
# COMPACT_ATOMS: atom_id res chain seq x y z
N MET A 1 22.45 23.06 6.58
CA MET A 1 23.46 22.67 7.58
C MET A 1 24.70 23.57 7.52
N VAL A 2 25.52 23.57 6.46
CA VAL A 2 26.76 24.38 6.37
C VAL A 2 26.56 25.84 6.78
N TYR A 3 25.53 26.51 6.26
CA TYR A 3 25.20 27.89 6.62
C TYR A 3 24.93 28.07 8.13
N LEU A 4 24.05 27.23 8.69
CA LEU A 4 23.67 27.33 10.11
C LEU A 4 24.84 27.02 11.05
N THR A 5 25.67 26.02 10.69
CA THR A 5 26.87 25.68 11.46
C THR A 5 27.88 26.84 11.43
N ALA A 6 28.09 27.46 10.25
CA ALA A 6 28.98 28.61 10.12
C ALA A 6 28.47 29.81 10.93
N MET A 7 27.14 30.08 10.93
CA MET A 7 26.54 31.14 11.74
C MET A 7 26.68 30.88 13.26
N LEU A 8 26.57 29.61 13.67
CA LEU A 8 26.81 29.24 15.08
C LEU A 8 28.26 29.50 15.49
N VAL A 9 29.23 29.08 14.67
CA VAL A 9 30.67 29.35 14.93
C VAL A 9 30.95 30.85 14.94
N TRP A 10 30.33 31.61 14.02
CA TRP A 10 30.38 33.06 14.02
C TRP A 10 29.91 33.64 15.39
N SER A 11 28.70 33.28 15.82
CA SER A 11 28.12 33.79 17.08
C SER A 11 28.97 33.41 18.29
N ILE A 12 29.51 32.18 18.34
CA ILE A 12 30.44 31.75 19.41
C ILE A 12 31.72 32.56 19.36
N SER A 13 32.33 32.77 18.20
CA SER A 13 33.55 33.54 18.04
C SER A 13 33.38 34.99 18.51
N SER A 14 32.26 35.63 18.14
CA SER A 14 31.89 36.97 18.64
C SER A 14 31.73 37.00 20.15
N LEU A 15 31.01 36.04 20.73
CA LEU A 15 30.81 35.94 22.16
C LEU A 15 32.13 35.79 22.94
N VAL A 16 33.03 34.93 22.43
CA VAL A 16 34.35 34.69 23.05
C VAL A 16 35.25 35.93 23.00
N ILE A 17 35.18 36.73 21.93
CA ILE A 17 35.89 38.03 21.84
C ILE A 17 35.44 38.96 22.99
N PHE A 18 34.12 39.14 23.15
CA PHE A 18 33.57 40.04 24.19
C PHE A 18 33.69 39.50 25.61
N ALA A 19 33.80 38.16 25.78
CA ALA A 19 34.06 37.52 27.07
C ALA A 19 35.56 37.52 27.44
N GLU A 20 36.43 38.15 26.63
CA GLU A 20 37.89 38.22 26.86
C GLU A 20 38.56 36.83 26.98
N LEU A 21 38.02 35.83 26.32
CA LEU A 21 38.53 34.46 26.38
C LEU A 21 39.53 34.22 25.21
N GLY A 22 40.81 34.37 25.46
CA GLY A 22 41.88 34.16 24.48
C GLY A 22 42.21 35.39 23.64
N SER A 23 42.93 35.23 22.53
CA SER A 23 43.36 36.34 21.67
C SER A 23 42.23 36.88 20.78
N PRO A 24 41.80 38.14 20.95
CA PRO A 24 40.76 38.75 20.12
C PRO A 24 41.11 38.68 18.60
N LEU A 25 42.35 38.84 18.26
CA LEU A 25 42.83 38.75 16.86
C LEU A 25 42.56 37.36 16.23
N THR A 26 42.86 36.30 16.99
CA THR A 26 42.64 34.93 16.50
C THR A 26 41.16 34.67 16.26
N TRP A 27 40.31 35.07 17.20
CA TRP A 27 38.88 34.88 17.05
C TRP A 27 38.27 35.73 15.94
N LEU A 28 38.75 36.98 15.73
CA LEU A 28 38.28 37.79 14.63
C LEU A 28 38.69 37.21 13.25
N ARG A 29 39.88 36.63 13.12
CA ARG A 29 40.31 35.92 11.92
C ARG A 29 39.45 34.71 11.62
N ILE A 30 39.09 33.94 12.64
CA ILE A 30 38.13 32.81 12.52
C ILE A 30 36.77 33.34 12.08
N LEU A 31 36.26 34.41 12.69
CA LEU A 31 34.99 35.03 12.38
C LEU A 31 34.89 35.44 10.91
N VAL A 32 35.88 36.13 10.38
CA VAL A 32 35.93 36.54 8.97
C VAL A 32 35.97 35.32 8.03
N GLY A 33 36.78 34.31 8.36
CA GLY A 33 36.90 33.10 7.54
C GLY A 33 35.61 32.30 7.49
N VAL A 34 34.96 32.10 8.65
CA VAL A 34 33.70 31.37 8.79
C VAL A 34 32.54 32.14 8.14
N GLY A 35 32.56 33.48 8.20
CA GLY A 35 31.57 34.33 7.53
C GLY A 35 31.49 34.07 6.04
N ILE A 36 32.64 33.89 5.35
CA ILE A 36 32.65 33.55 3.92
C ILE A 36 32.09 32.15 3.66
N ILE A 37 32.36 31.18 4.54
CA ILE A 37 31.75 29.86 4.43
C ILE A 37 30.20 29.94 4.57
N ALA A 38 29.70 30.79 5.48
CA ALA A 38 28.28 31.04 5.60
C ALA A 38 27.68 31.62 4.31
N VAL A 39 28.33 32.60 3.70
CA VAL A 39 27.91 33.19 2.42
C VAL A 39 27.86 32.14 1.30
N ALA A 40 28.88 31.30 1.20
CA ALA A 40 28.91 30.20 0.22
C ALA A 40 27.78 29.20 0.48
N GLY A 41 27.56 28.84 1.74
CA GLY A 41 26.43 27.96 2.15
C GLY A 41 25.07 28.54 1.75
N MET A 42 24.84 29.85 1.92
CA MET A 42 23.63 30.54 1.48
C MET A 42 23.50 30.53 -0.06
N PHE A 43 24.57 30.79 -0.78
CA PHE A 43 24.59 30.72 -2.25
C PHE A 43 24.15 29.33 -2.74
N TYR A 44 24.76 28.25 -2.24
CA TYR A 44 24.40 26.89 -2.62
C TYR A 44 22.97 26.53 -2.21
N PHE A 45 22.49 27.00 -1.07
CA PHE A 45 21.12 26.82 -0.63
C PHE A 45 20.14 27.47 -1.61
N VAL A 46 20.39 28.71 -2.06
CA VAL A 46 19.53 29.40 -3.03
C VAL A 46 19.56 28.70 -4.39
N GLN A 47 20.73 28.20 -4.84
CA GLN A 47 20.82 27.41 -6.08
C GLN A 47 19.98 26.12 -5.99
N TYR A 48 20.05 25.44 -4.85
CA TYR A 48 19.26 24.23 -4.59
C TYR A 48 17.76 24.53 -4.58
N LEU A 49 17.33 25.60 -3.92
CA LEU A 49 15.93 26.00 -3.79
C LEU A 49 15.24 26.22 -5.16
N PHE A 50 15.99 26.69 -6.14
CA PHE A 50 15.50 26.93 -7.51
C PHE A 50 15.92 25.86 -8.51
N ALA A 51 16.49 24.75 -8.06
CA ALA A 51 17.02 23.67 -8.91
C ALA A 51 17.96 24.17 -10.04
N LYS A 52 18.70 25.28 -9.80
CA LYS A 52 19.62 25.87 -10.75
C LYS A 52 21.02 25.34 -10.52
N ARG A 53 21.64 24.73 -11.54
CA ARG A 53 23.02 24.28 -11.50
C ARG A 53 23.87 25.18 -12.41
N ARG A 54 24.73 26.03 -11.82
CA ARG A 54 25.60 26.92 -12.56
C ARG A 54 26.98 26.30 -12.72
N TRP A 55 27.58 26.43 -13.91
CA TRP A 55 28.86 25.85 -14.22
C TRP A 55 30.01 26.43 -13.37
N TRP A 56 29.89 27.69 -12.93
CA TRP A 56 30.88 28.37 -12.09
C TRP A 56 30.69 28.16 -10.58
N ALA A 57 29.63 27.44 -10.14
CA ALA A 57 29.39 27.18 -8.73
C ALA A 57 30.62 26.55 -8.01
N PRO A 58 31.38 25.61 -8.58
CA PRO A 58 32.59 25.08 -7.93
C PRO A 58 33.63 26.15 -7.60
N LEU A 59 33.71 27.26 -8.34
CA LEU A 59 34.60 28.36 -8.03
C LEU A 59 34.27 29.04 -6.70
N VAL A 60 33.00 29.09 -6.32
CA VAL A 60 32.56 29.63 -5.03
C VAL A 60 33.10 28.80 -3.87
N PHE A 61 33.15 27.48 -4.03
CA PHE A 61 33.70 26.58 -3.01
C PHE A 61 35.22 26.86 -2.84
N TRP A 62 35.97 26.88 -3.91
CA TRP A 62 37.42 27.12 -3.85
C TRP A 62 37.74 28.53 -3.36
N TYR A 63 36.97 29.53 -3.78
CA TYR A 63 37.07 30.90 -3.29
C TYR A 63 36.85 30.97 -1.77
N SER A 64 35.76 30.36 -1.26
CA SER A 64 35.44 30.40 0.17
C SER A 64 36.48 29.65 1.01
N LEU A 65 36.97 28.52 0.52
CA LEU A 65 38.04 27.77 1.18
C LEU A 65 39.34 28.57 1.23
N PHE A 66 39.74 29.18 0.10
CA PHE A 66 40.92 30.03 0.02
C PHE A 66 40.83 31.22 0.99
N THR A 67 39.73 31.95 0.96
CA THR A 67 39.51 33.12 1.85
C THR A 67 39.49 32.72 3.33
N CYS A 68 38.85 31.58 3.67
CA CYS A 68 38.83 31.09 5.02
C CYS A 68 40.26 30.76 5.53
N VAL A 69 41.02 30.01 4.76
CA VAL A 69 42.40 29.65 5.13
C VAL A 69 43.29 30.90 5.24
N THR A 70 43.21 31.79 4.24
CA THR A 70 43.99 33.05 4.22
C THR A 70 43.66 33.93 5.44
N SER A 71 42.36 34.01 5.80
CA SER A 71 41.91 34.82 6.94
C SER A 71 42.42 34.29 8.28
N ILE A 72 42.48 32.95 8.45
CA ILE A 72 42.90 32.33 9.72
C ILE A 72 44.42 32.32 9.87
N VAL A 73 45.14 32.04 8.77
CA VAL A 73 46.57 31.74 8.80
C VAL A 73 47.43 33.00 8.61
N THR A 74 46.89 34.01 7.94
CA THR A 74 47.67 35.21 7.57
C THR A 74 47.08 36.50 8.17
N ASP A 75 47.81 37.59 8.09
CA ASP A 75 47.39 38.94 8.46
C ASP A 75 46.75 39.73 7.29
N LEU A 76 46.58 39.09 6.15
CA LEU A 76 46.07 39.74 4.93
C LEU A 76 44.60 40.20 5.01
N THR A 77 43.85 39.76 5.99
CA THR A 77 42.46 40.22 6.27
C THR A 77 42.41 41.13 7.49
N VAL A 78 42.98 40.70 8.62
CA VAL A 78 42.99 41.40 9.89
C VAL A 78 44.44 41.50 10.39
N ARG A 79 44.92 42.74 10.60
CA ARG A 79 46.28 43.02 11.10
C ARG A 79 46.33 42.93 12.60
N ASP A 80 45.40 43.62 13.27
CA ASP A 80 45.36 43.69 14.71
C ASP A 80 43.92 43.76 15.22
N ALA A 81 43.69 43.27 16.48
CA ALA A 81 42.40 43.34 17.13
C ALA A 81 42.58 43.25 18.66
N TYR A 82 42.00 44.19 19.40
CA TYR A 82 42.06 44.26 20.85
C TYR A 82 40.78 44.89 21.43
N LEU A 83 40.52 44.69 22.70
CA LEU A 83 39.44 45.34 23.42
C LEU A 83 39.98 46.56 24.19
N GLU A 84 39.33 47.72 24.00
CA GLU A 84 39.65 48.95 24.71
C GLU A 84 38.39 49.53 25.33
N SER A 85 38.36 49.63 26.66
CA SER A 85 37.21 50.16 27.40
C SER A 85 35.87 49.51 27.07
N GLY A 86 35.84 48.21 26.77
CA GLY A 86 34.65 47.46 26.41
C GLY A 86 34.19 47.62 24.92
N ALA A 87 34.91 48.40 24.13
CA ALA A 87 34.72 48.50 22.69
C ALA A 87 35.75 47.64 21.95
N PHE A 88 35.34 46.99 20.88
CA PHE A 88 36.19 46.15 20.08
C PHE A 88 36.86 46.99 19.00
N VAL A 89 38.19 47.12 19.06
CA VAL A 89 39.03 47.89 18.09
C VAL A 89 39.77 46.90 17.22
N TYR A 90 39.70 47.12 15.93
CA TYR A 90 40.39 46.28 14.94
C TYR A 90 40.96 47.08 13.76
N ASP A 91 42.06 46.60 13.22
CA ASP A 91 42.70 47.15 12.04
C ASP A 91 42.66 46.12 10.89
N PHE A 92 42.02 46.49 9.79
CA PHE A 92 41.92 45.64 8.63
C PHE A 92 43.06 45.89 7.65
N HIS A 93 43.60 44.82 7.08
CA HIS A 93 44.58 44.92 6.02
C HIS A 93 43.93 45.52 4.74
N PRO A 94 44.62 46.36 3.95
CA PRO A 94 44.07 46.91 2.70
C PRO A 94 43.61 45.85 1.69
N LEU A 95 44.16 44.63 1.74
CA LEU A 95 43.73 43.50 0.90
C LEU A 95 42.47 42.80 1.40
N MET A 96 41.93 43.17 2.58
CA MET A 96 40.70 42.60 3.08
C MET A 96 39.53 42.78 2.10
N LEU A 97 39.36 43.99 1.57
CA LEU A 97 38.27 44.30 0.65
C LEU A 97 38.31 43.48 -0.65
N PRO A 98 39.41 43.32 -1.38
CA PRO A 98 39.47 42.46 -2.54
C PRO A 98 39.37 40.96 -2.20
N ILE A 99 39.78 40.52 -1.01
CA ILE A 99 39.67 39.12 -0.58
C ILE A 99 38.25 38.78 -0.16
N VAL A 100 37.58 39.59 0.66
CA VAL A 100 36.26 39.32 1.24
C VAL A 100 35.12 39.90 0.37
N GLY A 101 35.41 40.99 -0.39
CA GLY A 101 34.43 41.71 -1.21
C GLY A 101 33.59 40.85 -2.16
N PRO A 102 34.16 39.87 -2.87
CA PRO A 102 33.39 38.96 -3.71
C PRO A 102 32.30 38.21 -2.92
N GLY A 103 32.46 37.97 -1.61
CA GLY A 103 31.44 37.41 -0.73
C GLY A 103 30.17 38.27 -0.63
N TYR A 104 30.35 39.60 -0.55
CA TYR A 104 29.21 40.54 -0.60
C TYR A 104 28.49 40.45 -1.94
N GLY A 105 29.26 40.33 -3.05
CA GLY A 105 28.70 40.11 -4.38
C GLY A 105 27.84 38.83 -4.46
N LEU A 106 28.28 37.73 -3.84
CA LEU A 106 27.52 36.48 -3.75
C LEU A 106 26.24 36.62 -2.92
N THR A 107 26.28 37.40 -1.83
CA THR A 107 25.13 37.66 -1.00
C THR A 107 24.09 38.48 -1.75
N ILE A 108 24.53 39.57 -2.44
CA ILE A 108 23.64 40.38 -3.30
C ILE A 108 23.08 39.53 -4.44
N PHE A 109 23.89 38.72 -5.09
CA PHE A 109 23.43 37.80 -6.12
C PHE A 109 22.35 36.83 -5.60
N SER A 110 22.54 36.24 -4.41
CA SER A 110 21.58 35.36 -3.77
C SER A 110 20.26 36.07 -3.47
N LEU A 111 20.34 37.31 -3.01
CA LEU A 111 19.19 38.18 -2.74
C LEU A 111 18.39 38.48 -4.02
N VAL A 112 19.09 38.79 -5.12
CA VAL A 112 18.45 39.05 -6.43
C VAL A 112 17.74 37.78 -6.95
N GLU A 113 18.35 36.60 -6.79
CA GLU A 113 17.72 35.34 -7.21
C GLU A 113 16.49 35.03 -6.35
N LEU A 114 16.56 35.24 -5.04
CA LEU A 114 15.39 35.11 -4.14
C LEU A 114 14.26 36.07 -4.54
N PHE A 115 14.58 37.34 -4.86
CA PHE A 115 13.60 38.32 -5.27
C PHE A 115 12.95 37.99 -6.63
N LYS A 116 13.75 37.51 -7.60
CA LYS A 116 13.21 37.00 -8.87
C LYS A 116 12.31 35.80 -8.66
N GLY A 117 12.65 34.91 -7.75
CA GLY A 117 11.83 33.78 -7.35
C GLY A 117 10.50 34.22 -6.74
N TYR A 118 10.54 35.22 -5.85
CA TYR A 118 9.35 35.85 -5.24
C TYR A 118 8.40 36.43 -6.29
N GLN A 119 8.93 37.17 -7.26
CA GLN A 119 8.09 37.75 -8.33
C GLN A 119 7.46 36.69 -9.25
N ARG A 120 8.14 35.57 -9.49
CA ARG A 120 7.68 34.49 -10.38
C ARG A 120 6.76 33.48 -9.69
N SER A 121 6.74 33.46 -8.38
CA SER A 121 5.93 32.51 -7.63
C SER A 121 4.44 32.83 -7.75
N ARG A 122 3.63 31.83 -8.08
CA ARG A 122 2.16 31.91 -8.17
C ARG A 122 1.47 31.46 -6.88
N SER A 123 2.17 30.74 -6.01
CA SER A 123 1.64 30.21 -4.75
C SER A 123 1.89 31.22 -3.61
N ASP A 124 0.84 31.56 -2.86
CA ASP A 124 0.97 32.46 -1.70
C ASP A 124 1.88 31.88 -0.62
N THR A 125 1.84 30.56 -0.42
CA THR A 125 2.74 29.88 0.52
C THR A 125 4.20 30.01 0.10
N GLN A 126 4.54 29.86 -1.19
CA GLN A 126 5.91 30.07 -1.68
C GLN A 126 6.33 31.52 -1.57
N ARG A 127 5.43 32.48 -1.86
CA ARG A 127 5.72 33.93 -1.69
C ARG A 127 6.06 34.25 -0.24
N MET A 128 5.28 33.74 0.71
CA MET A 128 5.56 33.95 2.14
C MET A 128 6.93 33.37 2.55
N ARG A 129 7.25 32.16 2.11
CA ARG A 129 8.59 31.56 2.35
C ARG A 129 9.73 32.42 1.86
N LEU A 130 9.66 32.86 0.61
CA LEU A 130 10.68 33.68 -0.02
C LEU A 130 10.78 35.06 0.63
N ARG A 131 9.67 35.65 1.09
CA ARG A 131 9.64 36.92 1.80
C ARG A 131 10.45 36.88 3.10
N TYR A 132 10.28 35.84 3.93
CA TYR A 132 11.06 35.69 5.15
C TYR A 132 12.55 35.47 4.88
N LEU A 133 12.90 34.68 3.84
CA LEU A 133 14.30 34.49 3.44
C LEU A 133 14.92 35.80 2.94
N ILE A 134 14.21 36.58 2.13
CA ILE A 134 14.67 37.90 1.64
C ILE A 134 14.91 38.81 2.84
N MET A 135 14.00 38.87 3.79
CA MET A 135 14.14 39.68 5.00
C MET A 135 15.39 39.27 5.81
N ALA A 136 15.59 37.97 6.04
CA ALA A 136 16.73 37.44 6.80
C ALA A 136 18.07 37.76 6.10
N VAL A 137 18.18 37.50 4.79
CA VAL A 137 19.41 37.75 4.01
C VAL A 137 19.69 39.25 3.90
N SER A 138 18.66 40.07 3.73
CA SER A 138 18.81 41.54 3.71
C SER A 138 19.29 42.06 5.05
N LEU A 139 18.79 41.52 6.16
CA LEU A 139 19.21 41.92 7.50
C LEU A 139 20.68 41.54 7.78
N ILE A 140 21.11 40.36 7.35
CA ILE A 140 22.50 39.90 7.46
C ILE A 140 23.43 40.80 6.61
N LEU A 141 23.02 41.15 5.38
CA LEU A 141 23.81 42.03 4.51
C LEU A 141 23.96 43.43 5.14
N LEU A 142 22.86 43.97 5.68
CA LEU A 142 22.87 45.29 6.32
C LEU A 142 23.81 45.34 7.53
N ILE A 143 23.75 44.35 8.42
CA ILE A 143 24.61 44.33 9.61
C ILE A 143 26.06 44.11 9.24
N SER A 144 26.33 43.30 8.20
CA SER A 144 27.71 43.11 7.72
C SER A 144 28.35 44.40 7.21
N LEU A 145 27.53 45.32 6.66
CA LEU A 145 27.99 46.65 6.25
C LEU A 145 28.18 47.59 7.44
N ILE A 146 27.36 47.46 8.49
CA ILE A 146 27.50 48.27 9.72
C ILE A 146 28.80 47.97 10.45
N ASN A 147 29.35 46.75 10.33
CA ASN A 147 30.66 46.41 10.91
C ASN A 147 31.84 47.23 10.35
N PHE A 148 31.67 47.92 9.27
CA PHE A 148 32.68 48.89 8.74
C PHE A 148 32.49 50.32 9.27
N THR A 149 31.55 50.54 10.19
CA THR A 149 31.26 51.84 10.81
C THR A 149 31.64 51.83 12.30
N GLU A 150 31.57 52.99 12.93
CA GLU A 150 31.78 53.14 14.38
C GLU A 150 30.84 52.24 15.24
N LEU A 151 29.67 51.89 14.71
CA LEU A 151 28.69 51.00 15.37
C LEU A 151 29.15 49.54 15.40
N GLY A 152 30.06 49.12 14.48
CA GLY A 152 30.62 47.78 14.45
C GLY A 152 31.55 47.45 15.65
N LYS A 153 31.93 48.47 16.42
CA LYS A 153 32.66 48.29 17.71
C LYS A 153 31.84 47.60 18.80
N PHE A 154 30.52 47.51 18.63
CA PHE A 154 29.59 46.86 19.55
C PHE A 154 29.09 45.54 18.98
N PRO A 155 28.70 44.54 19.83
CA PRO A 155 28.25 43.20 19.38
C PRO A 155 26.83 43.18 18.81
N ILE A 156 26.48 44.14 17.96
CA ILE A 156 25.12 44.25 17.33
C ILE A 156 24.86 43.08 16.38
N ASP A 157 25.92 42.56 15.77
CA ASP A 157 25.90 41.43 14.84
C ASP A 157 25.33 40.16 15.51
N ILE A 158 25.63 39.91 16.76
CA ILE A 158 25.11 38.75 17.53
C ILE A 158 23.56 38.79 17.58
N ALA A 159 23.03 39.94 18.00
CA ALA A 159 21.58 40.13 18.15
C ALA A 159 20.86 40.01 16.80
N VAL A 160 21.40 40.61 15.73
CA VAL A 160 20.82 40.61 14.39
C VAL A 160 20.93 39.23 13.74
N ASN A 161 22.03 38.52 13.91
CA ASN A 161 22.16 37.13 13.46
C ASN A 161 21.16 36.22 14.16
N GLY A 162 20.89 36.44 15.45
CA GLY A 162 19.83 35.75 16.20
C GLY A 162 18.44 35.99 15.58
N VAL A 163 18.10 37.24 15.26
CA VAL A 163 16.84 37.58 14.59
C VAL A 163 16.75 36.96 13.21
N ALA A 164 17.82 37.00 12.41
CA ALA A 164 17.87 36.37 11.09
C ALA A 164 17.69 34.84 11.17
N ALA A 165 18.33 34.20 12.16
CA ALA A 165 18.17 32.77 12.41
C ALA A 165 16.71 32.40 12.78
N VAL A 166 16.06 33.21 13.63
CA VAL A 166 14.65 33.05 13.98
C VAL A 166 13.74 33.20 12.76
N LEU A 167 13.99 34.19 11.90
CA LEU A 167 13.21 34.38 10.65
C LEU A 167 13.37 33.19 9.71
N ILE A 168 14.57 32.68 9.56
CA ILE A 168 14.84 31.47 8.73
C ILE A 168 14.16 30.24 9.35
N ALA A 169 14.30 30.05 10.65
CA ALA A 169 13.66 28.95 11.37
C ALA A 169 12.13 29.01 11.27
N TYR A 170 11.54 30.21 11.41
CA TYR A 170 10.12 30.41 11.23
C TYR A 170 9.65 30.08 9.79
N ALA A 171 10.39 30.53 8.77
CA ALA A 171 10.08 30.19 7.37
C ALA A 171 10.14 28.68 7.12
N ILE A 172 11.08 27.99 7.76
CA ILE A 172 11.25 26.54 7.67
C ILE A 172 10.09 25.80 8.39
N LEU A 173 9.82 26.16 9.63
CA LEU A 173 8.87 25.42 10.49
C LEU A 173 7.41 25.69 10.11
N ARG A 174 7.05 26.95 9.90
CA ARG A 174 5.64 27.35 9.66
C ARG A 174 5.20 27.08 8.22
N HIS A 175 6.10 27.18 7.26
CA HIS A 175 5.78 27.13 5.84
C HIS A 175 6.38 25.90 5.12
N SER A 176 6.89 24.90 5.86
CA SER A 176 7.45 23.65 5.30
C SER A 176 8.41 23.90 4.13
N LEU A 177 9.37 24.84 4.32
CA LEU A 177 10.30 25.28 3.29
C LEU A 177 11.16 24.14 2.72
N LEU A 178 11.42 23.15 3.55
CA LEU A 178 12.11 21.91 3.24
C LEU A 178 11.43 20.78 4.03
N ASP A 179 11.40 19.57 3.52
CA ASP A 179 11.07 18.35 4.28
C ASP A 179 12.19 18.06 5.30
N LEU A 180 12.40 19.04 6.18
CA LEU A 180 13.52 19.05 7.14
C LEU A 180 13.25 18.19 8.36
N ARG A 181 12.06 17.60 8.54
CA ARG A 181 11.79 16.72 9.67
C ARG A 181 12.87 15.64 9.79
N ILE A 182 13.25 15.01 8.67
CA ILE A 182 14.28 13.97 8.66
C ILE A 182 15.67 14.57 8.89
N VAL A 183 16.03 15.66 8.19
CA VAL A 183 17.37 16.25 8.26
C VAL A 183 17.62 16.95 9.60
N PHE A 184 16.61 17.66 10.13
CA PHE A 184 16.71 18.33 11.43
C PHE A 184 16.73 17.33 12.57
N ARG A 185 15.86 16.33 12.52
CA ARG A 185 15.76 15.24 13.47
C ARG A 185 17.06 14.42 13.50
N THR A 186 17.55 13.99 12.35
CA THR A 186 18.81 13.25 12.21
C THR A 186 20.00 14.12 12.60
N GLY A 187 20.09 15.35 12.11
CA GLY A 187 21.18 16.27 12.42
C GLY A 187 21.24 16.69 13.89
N LEU A 188 20.11 16.98 14.54
CA LEU A 188 20.02 17.30 15.96
C LEU A 188 20.43 16.09 16.81
N LEU A 189 19.97 14.91 16.48
CA LEU A 189 20.28 13.68 17.20
C LEU A 189 21.76 13.32 17.12
N TYR A 190 22.34 13.36 15.92
CA TYR A 190 23.78 13.15 15.76
C TYR A 190 24.61 14.24 16.47
N SER A 191 24.13 15.49 16.50
CA SER A 191 24.79 16.57 17.22
C SER A 191 24.73 16.35 18.73
N ILE A 192 23.60 15.89 19.27
CA ILE A 192 23.46 15.55 20.69
C ILE A 192 24.36 14.37 21.05
N ILE A 193 24.35 13.29 20.27
CA ILE A 193 25.20 12.12 20.50
C ILE A 193 26.69 12.51 20.47
N THR A 194 27.11 13.25 19.42
CA THR A 194 28.50 13.70 19.28
C THR A 194 28.89 14.67 20.38
N GLY A 195 28.03 15.62 20.73
CA GLY A 195 28.24 16.56 21.83
C GLY A 195 28.35 15.88 23.19
N THR A 196 27.44 14.99 23.50
CA THR A 196 27.44 14.21 24.76
C THR A 196 28.70 13.33 24.83
N THR A 197 29.07 12.66 23.76
CA THR A 197 30.31 11.88 23.68
C THR A 197 31.52 12.74 23.87
N GLY A 198 31.58 13.93 23.26
CA GLY A 198 32.67 14.90 23.42
C GLY A 198 32.80 15.42 24.87
N VAL A 199 31.68 15.73 25.50
CA VAL A 199 31.66 16.15 26.93
C VAL A 199 32.15 15.02 27.86
N ILE A 200 31.73 13.80 27.64
CA ILE A 200 32.19 12.64 28.41
C ILE A 200 33.69 12.43 28.23
N TYR A 201 34.21 12.52 27.02
CA TYR A 201 35.65 12.47 26.76
C TYR A 201 36.41 13.57 27.47
N TYR A 202 35.92 14.81 27.38
CA TYR A 202 36.52 15.95 28.05
C TYR A 202 36.55 15.75 29.58
N LEU A 203 35.44 15.36 30.20
CA LEU A 203 35.33 15.11 31.62
C LEU A 203 36.25 13.96 32.07
N THR A 204 36.33 12.89 31.27
CA THR A 204 37.20 11.74 31.57
C THR A 204 38.67 12.12 31.50
N ILE A 205 39.10 12.87 30.49
CA ILE A 205 40.46 13.37 30.35
C ILE A 205 40.78 14.35 31.51
N SER A 206 39.88 15.28 31.80
CA SER A 206 40.06 16.26 32.90
C SER A 206 40.18 15.58 34.26
N LEU A 207 39.32 14.57 34.52
CA LEU A 207 39.39 13.79 35.76
C LEU A 207 40.74 13.08 35.93
N ILE A 208 41.27 12.53 34.82
CA ILE A 208 42.55 11.83 34.83
C ILE A 208 43.69 12.81 35.04
N LEU A 209 43.70 13.94 34.38
CA LEU A 209 44.71 14.97 34.58
C LEU A 209 44.76 15.42 36.05
N VAL A 210 43.59 15.58 36.70
CA VAL A 210 43.49 15.92 38.14
C VAL A 210 43.98 14.77 39.01
N LEU A 211 43.63 13.53 38.75
CA LEU A 211 44.03 12.37 39.54
C LEU A 211 45.52 12.05 39.44
N PHE A 212 46.15 12.40 38.33
CA PHE A 212 47.56 12.12 38.05
C PHE A 212 48.43 13.38 38.01
N GLU A 213 47.98 14.48 38.56
CA GLU A 213 48.67 15.78 38.63
C GLU A 213 50.09 15.67 39.23
N ASN A 214 50.34 14.69 40.07
CA ASN A 214 51.63 14.45 40.73
C ASN A 214 52.65 13.60 39.88
N TYR A 215 52.25 13.12 38.68
CA TYR A 215 53.13 12.35 37.81
C TYR A 215 53.76 13.25 36.77
N ILE A 216 55.10 13.36 36.75
CA ILE A 216 55.87 14.28 35.90
C ILE A 216 56.37 13.56 34.64
N GLY A 217 56.13 14.16 33.44
CA GLY A 217 56.78 13.81 32.20
C GLY A 217 56.09 12.77 31.32
N GLY A 218 56.84 12.02 30.51
CA GLY A 218 56.33 11.11 29.48
C GLY A 218 55.33 10.02 29.90
N GLN A 219 55.22 9.78 31.22
CA GLN A 219 54.22 8.86 31.80
C GLN A 219 52.79 9.35 31.65
N ILE A 220 52.56 10.68 31.67
CA ILE A 220 51.23 11.28 31.49
C ILE A 220 50.71 10.99 30.06
N ILE A 221 51.57 11.07 29.08
CA ILE A 221 51.20 10.80 27.68
C ILE A 221 50.78 9.33 27.49
N ALA A 222 51.56 8.41 28.05
CA ALA A 222 51.24 6.97 27.96
C ALA A 222 49.92 6.62 28.69
N ILE A 223 49.67 7.17 29.86
CA ILE A 223 48.41 7.02 30.62
C ILE A 223 47.23 7.63 29.82
N SER A 224 47.39 8.82 29.25
CA SER A 224 46.35 9.46 28.44
C SER A 224 45.96 8.65 27.20
N ILE A 225 46.94 8.02 26.54
CA ILE A 225 46.70 7.15 25.39
C ILE A 225 45.93 5.89 25.81
N VAL A 226 46.33 5.23 26.89
CA VAL A 226 45.66 4.02 27.40
C VAL A 226 44.21 4.34 27.78
N VAL A 227 43.99 5.44 28.44
CA VAL A 227 42.64 5.86 28.83
C VAL A 227 41.79 6.27 27.64
N ALA A 228 42.34 6.96 26.65
CA ALA A 228 41.62 7.26 25.43
C ALA A 228 41.16 5.98 24.70
N ILE A 229 42.02 4.96 24.69
CA ILE A 229 41.67 3.64 24.11
C ILE A 229 40.58 2.94 24.94
N VAL A 230 40.74 2.89 26.26
CA VAL A 230 39.74 2.26 27.16
C VAL A 230 38.40 2.99 27.11
N SER A 231 38.43 4.31 27.14
CA SER A 231 37.21 5.14 26.99
C SER A 231 36.53 4.93 25.65
N SER A 232 37.30 4.81 24.55
CA SER A 232 36.76 4.51 23.23
C SER A 232 36.08 3.14 23.19
N LEU A 233 36.67 2.11 23.78
CA LEU A 233 36.12 0.77 23.88
C LEU A 233 34.82 0.69 24.70
N ILE A 234 34.71 1.49 25.77
CA ILE A 234 33.51 1.52 26.61
C ILE A 234 32.40 2.38 26.00
N LEU A 235 32.76 3.53 25.41
CA LEU A 235 31.78 4.47 24.87
C LEU A 235 31.19 4.04 23.51
N SER A 236 31.94 3.23 22.72
CA SER A 236 31.45 2.73 21.44
C SER A 236 30.15 1.91 21.59
N PRO A 237 30.09 0.86 22.41
CA PRO A 237 28.86 0.09 22.59
C PRO A 237 27.70 0.88 23.23
N LEU A 238 28.03 1.88 24.06
CA LEU A 238 27.01 2.77 24.63
C LEU A 238 26.40 3.69 23.57
N ARG A 239 27.25 4.24 22.70
CA ARG A 239 26.82 5.03 21.55
C ARG A 239 25.91 4.22 20.63
N ASP A 240 26.30 2.99 20.30
CA ASP A 240 25.56 2.12 19.40
C ASP A 240 24.20 1.74 20.01
N ARG A 241 24.13 1.45 21.31
CA ARG A 241 22.86 1.20 22.02
C ARG A 241 21.95 2.44 22.08
N LEU A 242 22.52 3.61 22.30
CA LEU A 242 21.78 4.88 22.28
C LEU A 242 21.25 5.18 20.88
N GLN A 243 22.05 4.92 19.86
CA GLN A 243 21.65 5.07 18.46
C GLN A 243 20.51 4.11 18.11
N ASP A 244 20.63 2.82 18.46
CA ASP A 244 19.57 1.82 18.28
C ASP A 244 18.28 2.19 19.04
N TRP A 245 18.39 2.71 20.26
CA TRP A 245 17.23 3.13 21.04
C TRP A 245 16.55 4.35 20.40
N ILE A 246 17.35 5.32 19.94
CA ILE A 246 16.87 6.50 19.23
C ILE A 246 16.22 6.10 17.90
N ASP A 247 16.86 5.22 17.14
CA ASP A 247 16.33 4.74 15.86
C ASP A 247 14.99 4.01 16.06
N ARG A 248 14.88 3.15 17.08
CA ARG A 248 13.60 2.49 17.42
C ARG A 248 12.52 3.49 17.86
N PHE A 249 12.87 4.50 18.65
CA PHE A 249 11.91 5.48 19.14
C PHE A 249 11.42 6.42 18.03
N PHE A 250 12.31 6.81 17.12
CA PHE A 250 12.03 7.80 16.09
C PHE A 250 11.68 7.19 14.71
N TYR A 251 12.06 5.94 14.42
CA TYR A 251 11.75 5.22 13.19
C TYR A 251 10.69 4.14 13.38
N ARG A 252 9.99 4.14 14.51
CA ARG A 252 8.92 3.21 14.82
C ARG A 252 7.86 3.17 13.71
N ASP A 253 7.52 4.30 13.14
CA ASP A 253 6.54 4.39 12.07
C ASP A 253 6.99 3.68 10.77
N LYS A 254 8.30 3.75 10.42
CA LYS A 254 8.84 3.03 9.25
C LYS A 254 8.89 1.50 9.45
N TYR A 255 9.14 1.06 10.68
CA TYR A 255 9.14 -0.36 11.02
C TYR A 255 7.73 -0.94 10.96
N ASP A 256 6.75 -0.24 11.50
CA ASP A 256 5.33 -0.63 11.47
C ASP A 256 4.82 -0.72 10.02
N ALA A 257 5.22 0.18 9.14
CA ALA A 257 4.85 0.18 7.74
C ALA A 257 5.39 -1.03 6.95
N ASN A 258 6.65 -1.42 7.18
CA ASN A 258 7.20 -2.63 6.55
C ASN A 258 6.52 -3.89 7.07
N LEU A 259 6.20 -3.94 8.36
CA LEU A 259 5.45 -5.04 8.96
C LEU A 259 4.02 -5.11 8.40
N MET A 260 3.37 -3.96 8.19
CA MET A 260 2.09 -3.85 7.50
C MET A 260 2.13 -4.48 6.11
N ILE A 261 3.09 -4.09 5.27
CA ILE A 261 3.24 -4.63 3.91
C ILE A 261 3.45 -6.15 3.93
N GLN A 262 4.28 -6.65 4.85
CA GLN A 262 4.52 -8.08 5.00
C GLN A 262 3.24 -8.82 5.41
N ARG A 263 2.54 -8.37 6.44
CA ARG A 263 1.26 -8.97 6.90
C ARG A 263 0.22 -8.98 5.79
N LEU A 264 0.06 -7.85 5.10
CA LEU A 264 -0.88 -7.76 3.97
C LEU A 264 -0.53 -8.75 2.87
N SER A 265 0.76 -8.89 2.52
CA SER A 265 1.22 -9.84 1.50
C SER A 265 0.93 -11.29 1.88
N GLU A 266 1.14 -11.68 3.16
CA GLU A 266 0.84 -13.01 3.66
C GLU A 266 -0.67 -13.29 3.72
N THR A 267 -1.46 -12.34 4.21
CA THR A 267 -2.90 -12.51 4.40
C THR A 267 -3.65 -12.50 3.07
N THR A 268 -3.34 -11.56 2.16
CA THR A 268 -4.03 -11.44 0.87
C THR A 268 -3.69 -12.55 -0.13
N ALA A 269 -2.60 -13.29 0.09
CA ALA A 269 -2.23 -14.41 -0.77
C ALA A 269 -3.20 -15.61 -0.67
N THR A 270 -3.94 -15.74 0.41
CA THR A 270 -4.82 -16.88 0.70
C THR A 270 -6.32 -16.54 0.59
N ILE A 271 -6.69 -15.27 0.54
CA ILE A 271 -8.07 -14.83 0.51
C ILE A 271 -8.51 -14.65 -0.94
N LEU A 272 -9.63 -15.27 -1.29
CA LEU A 272 -10.22 -15.22 -2.63
C LEU A 272 -11.51 -14.40 -2.68
N ASP A 273 -11.98 -13.91 -1.53
CA ASP A 273 -13.13 -13.03 -1.43
C ASP A 273 -12.69 -11.56 -1.42
N VAL A 274 -13.23 -10.79 -2.36
CA VAL A 274 -12.87 -9.38 -2.57
C VAL A 274 -13.35 -8.49 -1.42
N GLU A 275 -14.49 -8.80 -0.80
CA GLU A 275 -15.04 -8.05 0.33
C GLU A 275 -14.18 -8.28 1.58
N GLU A 276 -13.76 -9.51 1.82
CA GLU A 276 -12.87 -9.87 2.91
C GLU A 276 -11.49 -9.20 2.76
N ILE A 277 -10.92 -9.21 1.54
CA ILE A 277 -9.68 -8.47 1.21
C ILE A 277 -9.85 -6.98 1.55
N ALA A 278 -10.97 -6.38 1.14
CA ALA A 278 -11.23 -4.96 1.35
C ALA A 278 -11.30 -4.60 2.84
N ILE A 279 -12.00 -5.40 3.65
CA ILE A 279 -12.15 -5.18 5.10
C ILE A 279 -10.80 -5.23 5.80
N ILE A 280 -10.01 -6.27 5.53
CA ILE A 280 -8.69 -6.46 6.17
C ILE A 280 -7.75 -5.32 5.83
N ILE A 281 -7.69 -4.93 4.55
CA ILE A 281 -6.78 -3.88 4.10
C ILE A 281 -7.17 -2.51 4.64
N LEU A 282 -8.46 -2.17 4.63
CA LEU A 282 -8.91 -0.91 5.20
C LEU A 282 -8.63 -0.83 6.70
N GLN A 283 -8.86 -1.91 7.44
CA GLN A 283 -8.55 -1.96 8.86
C GLN A 283 -7.05 -1.74 9.12
N GLU A 284 -6.18 -2.39 8.36
CA GLU A 284 -4.74 -2.24 8.51
C GLU A 284 -4.27 -0.82 8.14
N ILE A 285 -4.88 -0.18 7.12
CA ILE A 285 -4.62 1.22 6.78
C ILE A 285 -5.04 2.14 7.93
N LEU A 286 -6.24 1.96 8.51
CA LEU A 286 -6.76 2.75 9.62
C LEU A 286 -5.85 2.66 10.84
N ASP A 287 -5.40 1.45 11.19
CA ASP A 287 -4.63 1.19 12.39
C ASP A 287 -3.17 1.65 12.26
N THR A 288 -2.56 1.44 11.09
CA THR A 288 -1.15 1.78 10.85
C THR A 288 -0.99 3.27 10.54
N MET A 289 -1.80 3.84 9.65
CA MET A 289 -1.72 5.25 9.26
C MET A 289 -2.47 6.18 10.22
N LYS A 290 -3.28 5.61 11.15
CA LYS A 290 -4.09 6.34 12.13
C LYS A 290 -4.96 7.40 11.47
N VAL A 291 -5.65 7.02 10.41
CA VAL A 291 -6.59 7.89 9.69
C VAL A 291 -7.99 7.82 10.30
N GLU A 292 -8.82 8.85 10.05
CA GLU A 292 -10.18 8.91 10.56
C GLU A 292 -11.12 8.03 9.75
N THR A 293 -10.99 8.08 8.42
CA THR A 293 -11.88 7.38 7.49
C THR A 293 -11.08 6.74 6.35
N ALA A 294 -11.57 5.61 5.85
CA ALA A 294 -11.07 4.99 4.63
C ALA A 294 -12.20 4.25 3.92
N SER A 295 -12.20 4.27 2.58
CA SER A 295 -13.17 3.55 1.77
C SER A 295 -12.50 2.85 0.59
N PHE A 296 -13.10 1.78 0.13
CA PHE A 296 -12.59 0.96 -0.95
C PHE A 296 -13.61 0.85 -2.08
N TYR A 297 -13.24 1.31 -3.25
CA TYR A 297 -14.03 1.28 -4.47
C TYR A 297 -13.43 0.30 -5.47
N ILE A 298 -14.29 -0.54 -6.05
CA ILE A 298 -13.89 -1.54 -7.05
C ILE A 298 -14.67 -1.35 -8.35
N LYS A 299 -13.98 -1.54 -9.46
CA LYS A 299 -14.55 -1.59 -10.79
C LYS A 299 -15.48 -2.80 -10.92
N HIS A 300 -16.76 -2.60 -11.19
CA HIS A 300 -17.76 -3.65 -11.37
C HIS A 300 -18.06 -3.86 -12.86
N GLU A 301 -17.81 -5.07 -13.38
CA GLU A 301 -18.18 -5.51 -14.71
C GLU A 301 -19.70 -5.86 -14.77
N PRO A 302 -20.40 -5.75 -15.94
CA PRO A 302 -19.87 -5.31 -17.23
C PRO A 302 -19.96 -3.79 -17.47
N ARG A 303 -20.50 -3.00 -16.53
CA ARG A 303 -20.74 -1.56 -16.73
C ARG A 303 -19.51 -0.70 -16.48
N ASN A 304 -18.38 -1.28 -16.05
CA ASN A 304 -17.16 -0.57 -15.66
C ASN A 304 -17.36 0.54 -14.58
N VAL A 305 -18.41 0.42 -13.77
CA VAL A 305 -18.74 1.37 -12.72
C VAL A 305 -17.94 1.05 -11.47
N PHE A 306 -17.37 2.06 -10.82
CA PHE A 306 -16.67 1.87 -9.55
C PHE A 306 -17.66 1.99 -8.40
N ARG A 307 -17.86 0.89 -7.67
CA ARG A 307 -18.77 0.80 -6.53
C ARG A 307 -18.02 0.67 -5.23
N LEU A 308 -18.62 1.24 -4.19
CA LEU A 308 -18.15 1.07 -2.84
C LEU A 308 -18.32 -0.40 -2.43
N VAL A 309 -17.21 -1.04 -2.00
CA VAL A 309 -17.21 -2.40 -1.44
C VAL A 309 -17.42 -2.31 0.06
N THR A 310 -16.60 -1.50 0.73
CA THR A 310 -16.70 -1.28 2.17
C THR A 310 -16.13 0.09 2.55
N ASN A 311 -16.61 0.63 3.67
CA ASN A 311 -16.11 1.86 4.26
C ASN A 311 -16.00 1.71 5.78
N HIS A 312 -15.10 2.49 6.37
CA HIS A 312 -15.01 2.65 7.81
C HIS A 312 -15.25 4.10 8.21
N HIS A 313 -16.19 4.32 9.11
CA HIS A 313 -16.53 5.61 9.75
C HIS A 313 -17.11 6.70 8.82
N SER A 314 -17.75 6.31 7.72
CA SER A 314 -18.47 7.27 6.85
C SER A 314 -19.97 6.94 6.83
N ASP A 315 -20.78 7.82 7.38
CA ASP A 315 -22.26 7.70 7.42
C ASP A 315 -22.96 8.29 6.16
N ASN A 316 -22.21 8.69 5.14
CA ASN A 316 -22.73 9.46 4.03
C ASN A 316 -23.04 8.63 2.77
N GLU A 317 -23.86 9.25 1.88
CA GLU A 317 -24.37 8.67 0.63
C GLU A 317 -23.31 7.90 -0.15
N MET A 318 -23.63 6.66 -0.53
CA MET A 318 -22.85 5.85 -1.46
C MET A 318 -22.93 6.50 -2.85
N ILE A 319 -21.77 6.84 -3.41
CA ILE A 319 -21.66 7.34 -4.78
C ILE A 319 -21.00 6.27 -5.64
N ASP A 320 -21.67 5.86 -6.72
CA ASP A 320 -21.08 5.06 -7.78
C ASP A 320 -20.36 5.99 -8.77
N PHE A 321 -19.10 5.70 -9.10
CA PHE A 321 -18.32 6.49 -10.04
C PHE A 321 -18.38 5.86 -11.43
N GLN A 322 -18.82 6.67 -12.39
CA GLN A 322 -18.82 6.26 -13.81
C GLN A 322 -17.38 6.29 -14.36
N PRO A 323 -17.08 5.52 -15.42
CA PRO A 323 -15.74 5.49 -16.03
C PRO A 323 -15.26 6.85 -16.55
N ASP A 324 -16.18 7.69 -17.00
CA ASP A 324 -15.94 9.04 -17.53
C ASP A 324 -15.92 10.13 -16.45
N HIS A 325 -16.02 9.73 -15.18
CA HIS A 325 -15.91 10.67 -14.06
C HIS A 325 -14.49 11.25 -13.99
N PRO A 326 -14.31 12.58 -13.88
CA PRO A 326 -12.99 13.22 -13.96
C PRO A 326 -11.95 12.69 -12.98
N ILE A 327 -12.35 12.30 -11.77
CA ILE A 327 -11.45 11.67 -10.78
C ILE A 327 -10.99 10.28 -11.28
N VAL A 328 -11.92 9.47 -11.81
CA VAL A 328 -11.62 8.14 -12.31
C VAL A 328 -10.72 8.21 -13.53
N GLU A 329 -11.04 9.08 -14.51
CA GLU A 329 -10.19 9.28 -15.68
C GLU A 329 -8.78 9.74 -15.31
N TRP A 330 -8.67 10.66 -14.35
CA TRP A 330 -7.37 11.16 -13.90
C TRP A 330 -6.53 10.05 -13.26
N LEU A 331 -7.11 9.26 -12.36
CA LEU A 331 -6.47 8.12 -11.73
C LEU A 331 -6.11 7.03 -12.75
N ALA A 332 -6.97 6.76 -13.74
CA ALA A 332 -6.75 5.75 -14.76
C ALA A 332 -5.62 6.11 -15.75
N ARG A 333 -5.32 7.42 -15.94
CA ARG A 333 -4.22 7.90 -16.81
C ARG A 333 -2.81 7.68 -16.22
N GLY A 334 -2.69 6.90 -15.16
CA GLY A 334 -1.41 6.55 -14.54
C GLY A 334 -1.00 7.42 -13.36
N HIS A 335 -1.87 8.32 -12.91
CA HIS A 335 -1.66 9.10 -11.70
C HIS A 335 -2.01 8.22 -10.47
N ARG A 336 -1.00 7.87 -9.68
CA ARG A 336 -1.16 6.93 -8.56
C ARG A 336 -1.85 7.52 -7.34
N VAL A 337 -1.67 8.82 -7.09
CA VAL A 337 -2.17 9.52 -5.90
C VAL A 337 -2.76 10.84 -6.31
N LEU A 338 -4.00 11.11 -5.95
CA LEU A 338 -4.68 12.38 -6.09
C LEU A 338 -4.87 12.99 -4.70
N ARG A 339 -4.36 14.20 -4.48
CA ARG A 339 -4.57 14.97 -3.25
C ARG A 339 -5.78 15.92 -3.40
N GLU A 340 -6.53 16.12 -2.33
CA GLU A 340 -7.66 17.06 -2.33
C GLU A 340 -7.32 18.44 -2.92
N ASN A 341 -6.17 19.00 -2.52
CA ASN A 341 -5.75 20.33 -3.00
C ASN A 341 -5.45 20.39 -4.51
N GLN A 342 -5.25 19.26 -5.20
CA GLN A 342 -5.07 19.19 -6.65
C GLN A 342 -6.38 19.38 -7.40
N LEU A 343 -7.53 19.07 -6.77
CA LEU A 343 -8.85 19.30 -7.37
C LEU A 343 -9.10 20.77 -7.69
N ASP A 344 -8.48 21.69 -6.94
CA ASP A 344 -8.59 23.14 -7.15
C ASP A 344 -7.60 23.72 -8.16
N ILE A 345 -6.51 23.00 -8.41
CA ILE A 345 -5.36 23.51 -9.16
C ILE A 345 -5.29 22.91 -10.57
N ASP A 346 -5.63 21.63 -10.72
CA ASP A 346 -5.50 20.92 -11.99
C ASP A 346 -6.69 21.23 -12.92
N PRO A 347 -6.43 21.67 -14.16
CA PRO A 347 -7.46 21.94 -15.15
C PRO A 347 -8.37 20.74 -15.48
N ALA A 348 -7.91 19.51 -15.27
CA ALA A 348 -8.69 18.29 -15.50
C ALA A 348 -9.97 18.25 -14.64
N PHE A 349 -9.96 18.92 -13.48
CA PHE A 349 -11.08 18.91 -12.54
C PHE A 349 -12.04 20.12 -12.68
N ARG A 350 -11.91 20.93 -13.74
CA ARG A 350 -12.80 22.07 -13.97
C ARG A 350 -14.25 21.67 -14.20
N SER A 351 -14.48 20.45 -14.66
CA SER A 351 -15.81 19.88 -14.92
C SER A 351 -16.43 19.20 -13.68
N LEU A 352 -15.70 19.09 -12.57
CA LEU A 352 -16.25 18.57 -11.33
C LEU A 352 -17.37 19.49 -10.82
N TRP A 353 -18.57 18.95 -10.76
CA TRP A 353 -19.74 19.65 -10.27
C TRP A 353 -19.68 19.81 -8.75
N GLY A 354 -20.36 20.81 -8.23
CA GLY A 354 -20.33 21.14 -6.80
C GLY A 354 -20.68 19.98 -5.87
N ARG A 355 -21.49 19.00 -6.33
CA ARG A 355 -21.85 17.78 -5.59
C ARG A 355 -20.65 16.87 -5.37
N ASP A 356 -19.88 16.58 -6.41
CA ASP A 356 -18.72 15.66 -6.31
C ASP A 356 -17.60 16.26 -5.47
N ARG A 357 -17.42 17.60 -5.60
CA ARG A 357 -16.48 18.33 -4.76
C ARG A 357 -16.96 18.38 -3.30
N GLN A 358 -18.26 18.63 -3.07
CA GLN A 358 -18.85 18.59 -1.73
C GLN A 358 -18.72 17.21 -1.09
N TRP A 359 -18.78 16.15 -1.89
CA TRP A 359 -18.56 14.80 -1.41
C TRP A 359 -17.12 14.62 -0.92
N VAL A 360 -16.08 14.97 -1.70
CA VAL A 360 -14.67 14.86 -1.28
C VAL A 360 -14.42 15.67 -0.01
N VAL A 361 -14.87 16.94 0.03
CA VAL A 361 -14.69 17.82 1.19
C VAL A 361 -15.52 17.36 2.39
N GLY A 362 -16.78 16.97 2.17
CA GLY A 362 -17.70 16.52 3.21
C GLY A 362 -17.27 15.20 3.88
N GLN A 363 -16.59 14.32 3.13
CA GLN A 363 -15.98 13.09 3.63
C GLN A 363 -14.57 13.32 4.21
N LYS A 364 -14.06 14.55 4.19
CA LYS A 364 -12.70 14.90 4.61
C LYS A 364 -11.63 14.03 3.94
N ILE A 365 -11.81 13.71 2.66
CA ILE A 365 -10.88 12.87 1.90
C ILE A 365 -9.64 13.70 1.59
N GLU A 366 -8.48 13.27 2.09
CA GLU A 366 -7.20 13.93 1.83
C GLU A 366 -6.47 13.32 0.63
N LEU A 367 -6.61 11.97 0.45
CA LEU A 367 -5.98 11.23 -0.64
C LEU A 367 -6.96 10.29 -1.34
N LEU A 368 -6.83 10.18 -2.67
CA LEU A 368 -7.38 9.08 -3.46
C LEU A 368 -6.21 8.33 -4.12
N ILE A 369 -6.21 7.00 -4.04
CA ILE A 369 -5.09 6.17 -4.47
C ILE A 369 -5.58 5.08 -5.39
N SER A 370 -5.07 5.06 -6.63
CA SER A 370 -5.48 4.09 -7.64
C SER A 370 -4.89 2.71 -7.39
N LEU A 371 -5.71 1.68 -7.60
CA LEU A 371 -5.33 0.28 -7.64
C LEU A 371 -5.15 -0.15 -9.09
N VAL A 372 -3.92 -0.36 -9.52
CA VAL A 372 -3.58 -0.62 -10.92
C VAL A 372 -2.75 -1.88 -11.05
N VAL A 373 -3.16 -2.78 -11.95
CA VAL A 373 -2.43 -4.00 -12.35
C VAL A 373 -2.29 -4.00 -13.87
N GLN A 374 -1.07 -4.16 -14.39
CA GLN A 374 -0.82 -4.23 -15.84
C GLN A 374 -1.48 -3.11 -16.64
N GLU A 375 -1.37 -1.85 -16.14
CA GLU A 375 -1.97 -0.65 -16.72
C GLU A 375 -3.51 -0.56 -16.63
N GLU A 376 -4.18 -1.57 -16.07
CA GLU A 376 -5.62 -1.56 -15.81
C GLU A 376 -5.92 -1.10 -14.38
N MET A 377 -6.78 -0.10 -14.24
CA MET A 377 -7.29 0.33 -12.94
C MET A 377 -8.44 -0.58 -12.50
N VAL A 378 -8.22 -1.35 -11.43
CA VAL A 378 -9.21 -2.29 -10.87
C VAL A 378 -10.05 -1.69 -9.74
N GLY A 379 -9.61 -0.56 -9.18
CA GLY A 379 -10.29 0.13 -8.09
C GLY A 379 -9.51 1.34 -7.60
N PHE A 380 -9.93 1.91 -6.48
CA PHE A 380 -9.20 2.96 -5.76
C PHE A 380 -9.59 3.01 -4.28
N PHE A 381 -8.68 3.53 -3.46
CA PHE A 381 -8.96 3.89 -2.08
C PHE A 381 -9.26 5.38 -1.97
N THR A 382 -10.13 5.74 -1.03
CA THR A 382 -10.21 7.09 -0.47
C THR A 382 -9.71 7.04 0.97
N ILE A 383 -8.84 7.97 1.33
CA ILE A 383 -8.21 8.06 2.65
C ILE A 383 -8.51 9.44 3.22
N GLY A 384 -9.08 9.48 4.41
CA GLY A 384 -9.37 10.72 5.13
C GLY A 384 -8.18 11.29 5.89
N GLU A 385 -8.43 12.34 6.67
CA GLU A 385 -7.42 13.02 7.49
C GLU A 385 -6.79 12.07 8.52
N LYS A 386 -5.51 12.30 8.83
CA LYS A 386 -4.87 11.63 9.95
C LYS A 386 -5.44 12.14 11.28
N ARG A 387 -5.63 11.25 12.26
CA ARG A 387 -6.06 11.62 13.62
C ARG A 387 -5.13 12.63 14.31
N SER A 388 -3.87 12.72 13.86
CA SER A 388 -2.90 13.71 14.32
C SER A 388 -3.11 15.11 13.74
N GLY A 389 -3.97 15.29 12.74
CA GLY A 389 -4.13 16.52 11.96
C GLY A 389 -2.92 16.87 11.09
N GLU A 390 -1.94 15.97 10.96
CA GLU A 390 -0.75 16.17 10.13
C GLU A 390 -1.01 15.72 8.68
N PRO A 391 -0.59 16.49 7.67
CA PRO A 391 -0.75 16.10 6.28
C PRO A 391 0.09 14.85 5.96
N PHE A 392 -0.33 14.07 4.97
CA PHE A 392 0.44 12.92 4.48
C PHE A 392 1.78 13.36 3.90
N SER A 393 2.84 12.69 4.36
CA SER A 393 4.19 12.85 3.82
C SER A 393 4.34 12.06 2.51
N ARG A 394 5.43 12.31 1.76
CA ARG A 394 5.76 11.49 0.58
C ARG A 394 6.08 10.04 0.92
N ASP A 395 6.62 9.79 2.11
CA ASP A 395 6.89 8.43 2.59
C ASP A 395 5.56 7.69 2.86
N ASP A 396 4.56 8.35 3.48
CA ASP A 396 3.22 7.79 3.67
C ASP A 396 2.55 7.44 2.34
N GLU A 397 2.62 8.35 1.36
CA GLU A 397 2.10 8.08 0.01
C GLU A 397 2.78 6.88 -0.64
N GLY A 398 4.12 6.76 -0.50
CA GLY A 398 4.87 5.63 -1.02
C GLY A 398 4.42 4.29 -0.42
N ILE A 399 4.14 4.26 0.88
CA ILE A 399 3.61 3.09 1.58
C ILE A 399 2.21 2.76 1.08
N LEU A 400 1.31 3.75 1.04
CA LEU A 400 -0.07 3.57 0.58
C LEU A 400 -0.13 3.11 -0.89
N VAL A 401 0.74 3.63 -1.76
CA VAL A 401 0.86 3.15 -3.15
C VAL A 401 1.34 1.70 -3.20
N THR A 402 2.25 1.30 -2.31
CA THR A 402 2.70 -0.10 -2.22
C THR A 402 1.57 -1.01 -1.78
N VAL A 403 0.81 -0.60 -0.75
CA VAL A 403 -0.40 -1.31 -0.31
C VAL A 403 -1.42 -1.41 -1.44
N ALA A 404 -1.69 -0.31 -2.14
CA ALA A 404 -2.62 -0.29 -3.27
C ALA A 404 -2.19 -1.24 -4.39
N ASN A 405 -0.89 -1.33 -4.70
CA ASN A 405 -0.38 -2.29 -5.69
C ASN A 405 -0.59 -3.75 -5.24
N GLN A 406 -0.30 -4.08 -3.98
CA GLN A 406 -0.54 -5.43 -3.44
C GLN A 406 -2.03 -5.78 -3.44
N THR A 407 -2.87 -4.85 -3.02
CA THR A 407 -4.33 -4.99 -3.06
C THR A 407 -4.83 -5.21 -4.47
N ALA A 408 -4.34 -4.44 -5.43
CA ALA A 408 -4.73 -4.57 -6.82
C ALA A 408 -4.44 -5.98 -7.38
N ILE A 409 -3.27 -6.54 -7.04
CA ILE A 409 -2.89 -7.92 -7.41
C ILE A 409 -3.81 -8.92 -6.73
N ALA A 410 -4.08 -8.79 -5.43
CA ALA A 410 -4.96 -9.69 -4.69
C ALA A 410 -6.39 -9.70 -5.26
N VAL A 411 -6.96 -8.52 -5.52
CA VAL A 411 -8.28 -8.37 -6.14
C VAL A 411 -8.32 -8.99 -7.54
N LYS A 412 -7.30 -8.76 -8.36
CA LYS A 412 -7.23 -9.35 -9.70
C LYS A 412 -7.15 -10.87 -9.64
N ASN A 413 -6.35 -11.43 -8.72
CA ASN A 413 -6.25 -12.87 -8.52
C ASN A 413 -7.59 -13.47 -8.05
N ALA A 414 -8.26 -12.85 -7.08
CA ALA A 414 -9.56 -13.28 -6.61
C ALA A 414 -10.60 -13.29 -7.75
N ARG A 415 -10.63 -12.23 -8.58
CA ARG A 415 -11.52 -12.17 -9.75
C ARG A 415 -11.20 -13.24 -10.78
N LEU A 416 -9.93 -13.42 -11.13
CA LEU A 416 -9.52 -14.43 -12.09
C LEU A 416 -9.86 -15.85 -11.60
N PHE A 417 -9.72 -16.10 -10.30
CA PHE A 417 -10.11 -17.36 -9.71
C PHE A 417 -11.62 -17.60 -9.82
N ASN A 418 -12.43 -16.61 -9.46
CA ASN A 418 -13.89 -16.69 -9.56
C ASN A 418 -14.34 -16.85 -11.02
N GLU A 419 -13.78 -16.11 -11.95
CA GLU A 419 -14.06 -16.21 -13.39
C GLU A 419 -13.70 -17.62 -13.93
N LEU A 420 -12.55 -18.15 -13.51
CA LEU A 420 -12.14 -19.51 -13.88
C LEU A 420 -13.13 -20.54 -13.33
N GLN A 421 -13.56 -20.38 -12.07
CA GLN A 421 -14.52 -21.28 -11.43
C GLN A 421 -15.89 -21.21 -12.12
N GLU A 422 -16.39 -20.02 -12.43
CA GLU A 422 -17.64 -19.85 -13.18
C GLU A 422 -17.54 -20.45 -14.58
N THR A 423 -16.43 -20.22 -15.28
CA THR A 423 -16.17 -20.78 -16.61
C THR A 423 -16.15 -22.32 -16.56
N PHE A 424 -15.52 -22.89 -15.54
CA PHE A 424 -15.50 -24.34 -15.33
C PHE A 424 -16.92 -24.88 -15.15
N VAL A 425 -17.71 -24.28 -14.26
CA VAL A 425 -19.12 -24.67 -14.01
C VAL A 425 -19.92 -24.59 -15.30
N GLN A 426 -19.86 -23.46 -16.01
CA GLN A 426 -20.60 -23.26 -17.26
C GLN A 426 -20.19 -24.27 -18.35
N THR A 427 -18.89 -24.59 -18.43
CA THR A 427 -18.39 -25.58 -19.39
C THR A 427 -18.96 -26.97 -19.10
N VAL A 428 -18.94 -27.40 -17.83
CA VAL A 428 -19.46 -28.71 -17.44
C VAL A 428 -20.99 -28.79 -17.67
N VAL A 429 -21.75 -27.75 -17.31
CA VAL A 429 -23.17 -27.67 -17.58
C VAL A 429 -23.48 -27.74 -19.08
N THR A 430 -22.69 -27.03 -19.90
CA THR A 430 -22.86 -27.05 -21.36
C THR A 430 -22.59 -28.43 -21.93
N LEU A 431 -21.61 -29.17 -21.41
CA LEU A 431 -21.33 -30.56 -21.84
C LEU A 431 -22.47 -31.51 -21.45
N ALA A 432 -23.04 -31.38 -20.23
CA ALA A 432 -24.21 -32.16 -19.82
C ALA A 432 -25.40 -31.89 -20.74
N ASN A 433 -25.72 -30.63 -21.00
CA ASN A 433 -26.80 -30.25 -21.92
C ASN A 433 -26.58 -30.76 -23.34
N ALA A 434 -25.34 -30.81 -23.82
CA ALA A 434 -25.03 -31.36 -25.14
C ALA A 434 -25.33 -32.86 -25.24
N ILE A 435 -25.17 -33.62 -24.14
CA ILE A 435 -25.54 -35.03 -24.08
C ILE A 435 -27.06 -35.19 -24.04
N ASP A 436 -27.77 -34.37 -23.23
CA ASP A 436 -29.23 -34.35 -23.19
C ASP A 436 -29.86 -34.14 -24.58
N ILE A 437 -29.35 -33.13 -25.33
CA ILE A 437 -29.80 -32.85 -26.71
C ILE A 437 -29.55 -34.06 -27.62
N ARG A 438 -28.38 -34.74 -27.48
CA ARG A 438 -28.06 -35.92 -28.27
C ARG A 438 -28.97 -37.12 -27.97
N ASP A 439 -29.40 -37.28 -26.73
CA ASP A 439 -30.26 -38.38 -26.26
C ASP A 439 -31.78 -38.09 -26.40
N THR A 440 -32.13 -37.05 -27.20
CA THR A 440 -33.52 -36.63 -27.44
C THR A 440 -34.28 -36.10 -26.22
N TYR A 441 -33.59 -35.80 -25.12
CA TYR A 441 -34.14 -35.09 -23.99
C TYR A 441 -34.20 -33.57 -24.23
N THR A 442 -34.94 -32.88 -23.38
CA THR A 442 -34.92 -31.42 -23.33
C THR A 442 -33.57 -30.95 -22.78
N SER A 443 -33.06 -29.78 -23.21
CA SER A 443 -31.79 -29.22 -22.79
C SER A 443 -31.61 -29.01 -21.29
N ASP A 444 -32.70 -29.10 -20.51
CA ASP A 444 -32.71 -28.80 -19.08
C ASP A 444 -32.89 -30.06 -18.20
N HIS A 445 -32.91 -31.27 -18.81
CA HIS A 445 -33.15 -32.53 -18.12
C HIS A 445 -32.14 -32.79 -17.02
N SER A 446 -30.84 -32.79 -17.34
CA SER A 446 -29.77 -33.01 -16.37
C SER A 446 -29.74 -31.96 -15.26
N GLN A 447 -30.05 -30.70 -15.59
CA GLN A 447 -30.10 -29.61 -14.59
C GLN A 447 -31.30 -29.80 -13.63
N ARG A 448 -32.44 -30.23 -14.15
CA ARG A 448 -33.63 -30.52 -13.33
C ARG A 448 -33.34 -31.68 -12.37
N ILE A 449 -32.72 -32.77 -12.83
CA ILE A 449 -32.28 -33.89 -12.00
C ILE A 449 -31.31 -33.41 -10.92
N ALA A 450 -30.34 -32.59 -11.25
CA ALA A 450 -29.39 -32.04 -10.30
C ALA A 450 -30.08 -31.20 -9.20
N SER A 451 -31.02 -30.34 -9.58
CA SER A 451 -31.75 -29.50 -8.63
C SER A 451 -32.60 -30.34 -7.67
N LEU A 452 -33.34 -31.32 -8.19
CA LEU A 452 -34.17 -32.25 -7.36
C LEU A 452 -33.26 -33.13 -6.50
N GLY A 453 -32.10 -33.56 -6.99
CA GLY A 453 -31.12 -34.33 -6.23
C GLY A 453 -30.58 -33.54 -5.03
N VAL A 454 -30.26 -32.28 -5.22
CA VAL A 454 -29.81 -31.35 -4.16
C VAL A 454 -30.87 -31.20 -3.07
N GLU A 455 -32.13 -30.93 -3.45
CA GLU A 455 -33.21 -30.77 -2.47
C GLU A 455 -33.50 -32.08 -1.71
N THR A 456 -33.36 -33.22 -2.39
CA THR A 456 -33.49 -34.55 -1.76
C THR A 456 -32.36 -34.82 -0.77
N ALA A 457 -31.13 -34.48 -1.12
CA ALA A 457 -29.97 -34.60 -0.25
C ALA A 457 -30.10 -33.73 1.00
N LYS A 458 -30.55 -32.48 0.85
CA LYS A 458 -30.88 -31.60 1.99
C LYS A 458 -31.97 -32.18 2.89
N ALA A 459 -33.01 -32.75 2.29
CA ALA A 459 -34.12 -33.40 3.05
C ALA A 459 -33.65 -34.64 3.82
N LEU A 460 -32.60 -35.31 3.36
CA LEU A 460 -31.92 -36.42 4.05
C LEU A 460 -30.89 -35.95 5.09
N GLY A 461 -30.61 -34.64 5.22
CA GLY A 461 -29.65 -34.10 6.18
C GLY A 461 -28.20 -34.23 5.77
N CYS A 462 -27.90 -34.31 4.47
CA CYS A 462 -26.53 -34.32 3.94
C CYS A 462 -25.78 -33.02 4.24
N ASN A 463 -24.50 -33.10 4.47
CA ASN A 463 -23.63 -31.93 4.61
C ASN A 463 -23.41 -31.22 3.26
N SER A 464 -22.80 -30.04 3.27
CA SER A 464 -22.56 -29.20 2.07
C SER A 464 -21.77 -29.92 0.99
N ASP A 465 -20.74 -30.70 1.39
CA ASP A 465 -19.85 -31.39 0.45
C ASP A 465 -20.55 -32.55 -0.23
N ASP A 466 -21.38 -33.29 0.51
CA ASP A 466 -22.22 -34.34 -0.06
C ASP A 466 -23.28 -33.78 -1.00
N VAL A 467 -23.92 -32.66 -0.64
CA VAL A 467 -24.87 -31.96 -1.50
C VAL A 467 -24.21 -31.54 -2.81
N GLN A 468 -22.99 -31.02 -2.77
CA GLN A 468 -22.24 -30.62 -3.96
C GLN A 468 -21.86 -31.83 -4.83
N ARG A 469 -21.40 -32.92 -4.23
CA ARG A 469 -21.12 -34.19 -4.93
C ARG A 469 -22.38 -34.73 -5.62
N ILE A 470 -23.53 -34.69 -4.95
CA ILE A 470 -24.80 -35.15 -5.50
C ILE A 470 -25.23 -34.22 -6.65
N TYR A 471 -25.03 -32.90 -6.54
CA TYR A 471 -25.30 -31.96 -7.63
C TYR A 471 -24.55 -32.38 -8.91
N TRP A 472 -23.22 -32.51 -8.82
CA TRP A 472 -22.38 -32.86 -9.95
C TRP A 472 -22.63 -34.27 -10.46
N GLY A 473 -22.84 -35.25 -9.57
CA GLY A 473 -23.15 -36.62 -9.93
C GLY A 473 -24.47 -36.73 -10.66
N SER A 474 -25.49 -35.98 -10.22
CA SER A 474 -26.80 -35.89 -10.86
C SER A 474 -26.70 -35.24 -12.25
N LEU A 475 -25.95 -34.11 -12.35
CA LEU A 475 -25.78 -33.37 -13.60
C LEU A 475 -25.09 -34.22 -14.67
N LEU A 476 -24.12 -35.05 -14.27
CA LEU A 476 -23.23 -35.79 -15.17
C LEU A 476 -23.50 -37.29 -15.24
N HIS A 477 -24.60 -37.78 -14.62
CA HIS A 477 -24.88 -39.23 -14.52
C HIS A 477 -24.89 -39.92 -15.90
N ASP A 478 -25.36 -39.23 -16.90
CA ASP A 478 -25.50 -39.69 -18.27
C ASP A 478 -24.35 -39.31 -19.22
N ILE A 479 -23.27 -38.68 -18.73
CA ILE A 479 -22.16 -38.20 -19.57
C ILE A 479 -21.52 -39.33 -20.40
N GLY A 480 -21.54 -40.56 -19.92
CA GLY A 480 -21.01 -41.72 -20.64
C GLY A 480 -21.78 -42.14 -21.89
N LYS A 481 -22.98 -41.61 -22.11
CA LYS A 481 -23.73 -41.80 -23.34
C LYS A 481 -22.99 -41.26 -24.57
N ILE A 482 -21.99 -40.38 -24.36
CA ILE A 482 -21.09 -39.93 -25.45
C ILE A 482 -20.36 -41.11 -26.11
N GLY A 483 -20.09 -42.18 -25.38
CA GLY A 483 -19.44 -43.39 -25.92
C GLY A 483 -20.40 -44.37 -26.59
N ILE A 484 -21.70 -44.15 -26.55
CA ILE A 484 -22.71 -45.05 -27.16
C ILE A 484 -22.92 -44.67 -28.63
N PRO A 485 -22.87 -45.63 -29.57
CA PRO A 485 -23.13 -45.38 -30.99
C PRO A 485 -24.55 -44.86 -31.25
N ASP A 486 -24.72 -43.86 -32.12
CA ASP A 486 -26.02 -43.25 -32.48
C ASP A 486 -27.06 -44.27 -32.97
N ARG A 487 -26.64 -45.30 -33.70
CA ARG A 487 -27.51 -46.37 -34.16
C ARG A 487 -28.23 -47.12 -33.03
N ILE A 488 -27.64 -47.09 -31.81
CA ILE A 488 -28.20 -47.72 -30.63
C ILE A 488 -28.94 -46.68 -29.78
N LEU A 489 -28.28 -45.58 -29.49
CA LEU A 489 -28.82 -44.48 -28.64
C LEU A 489 -30.11 -43.90 -29.22
N LEU A 490 -30.14 -43.70 -30.56
CA LEU A 490 -31.26 -43.06 -31.27
C LEU A 490 -32.15 -44.09 -32.00
N LYS A 491 -32.06 -45.38 -31.66
CA LYS A 491 -32.83 -46.43 -32.31
C LYS A 491 -34.32 -46.22 -32.16
N PRO A 492 -35.09 -46.12 -33.28
CA PRO A 492 -36.54 -45.99 -33.21
C PRO A 492 -37.17 -47.37 -32.89
N GLY A 493 -37.32 -47.69 -31.60
CA GLY A 493 -37.92 -48.95 -31.13
C GLY A 493 -37.17 -49.60 -29.97
N PRO A 494 -37.62 -50.76 -29.49
CA PRO A 494 -36.96 -51.47 -28.41
C PRO A 494 -35.56 -51.94 -28.79
N LEU A 495 -34.62 -51.89 -27.84
CA LEU A 495 -33.28 -52.44 -27.99
C LEU A 495 -33.35 -53.97 -27.90
N ASP A 496 -32.48 -54.64 -28.70
CA ASP A 496 -32.23 -56.07 -28.53
C ASP A 496 -31.22 -56.31 -27.37
N ASP A 497 -31.03 -57.58 -27.03
CA ASP A 497 -30.18 -57.93 -25.85
C ASP A 497 -28.73 -57.47 -26.04
N ASP A 498 -28.17 -57.54 -27.24
CA ASP A 498 -26.79 -57.10 -27.53
C ASP A 498 -26.67 -55.57 -27.43
N GLU A 499 -27.64 -54.85 -27.97
CA GLU A 499 -27.73 -53.38 -27.89
C GLU A 499 -27.91 -52.89 -26.45
N TRP A 500 -28.72 -53.66 -25.67
CA TRP A 500 -28.92 -53.37 -24.26
C TRP A 500 -27.64 -53.53 -23.43
N GLU A 501 -26.80 -54.54 -23.74
CA GLU A 501 -25.48 -54.68 -23.10
C GLU A 501 -24.53 -53.52 -23.46
N VAL A 502 -24.64 -52.91 -24.63
CA VAL A 502 -23.89 -51.72 -25.00
C VAL A 502 -24.37 -50.50 -24.20
N ILE A 503 -25.68 -50.28 -24.06
CA ILE A 503 -26.24 -49.16 -23.29
C ILE A 503 -25.79 -49.24 -21.83
N LYS A 504 -25.78 -50.44 -21.22
CA LYS A 504 -25.37 -50.64 -19.82
C LYS A 504 -23.92 -50.24 -19.55
N GLN A 505 -23.11 -50.02 -20.56
CA GLN A 505 -21.72 -49.58 -20.39
C GLN A 505 -21.57 -48.09 -20.11
N HIS A 506 -22.63 -47.26 -20.36
CA HIS A 506 -22.49 -45.81 -20.21
C HIS A 506 -22.12 -45.37 -18.79
N PRO A 507 -22.55 -46.00 -17.67
CA PRO A 507 -22.13 -45.58 -16.36
C PRO A 507 -20.63 -45.77 -16.12
N ASP A 508 -20.08 -46.90 -16.58
CA ASP A 508 -18.63 -47.17 -16.51
C ASP A 508 -17.84 -46.20 -17.38
N ILE A 509 -18.32 -45.94 -18.62
CA ILE A 509 -17.71 -44.96 -19.55
C ILE A 509 -17.72 -43.58 -18.90
N GLY A 510 -18.84 -43.17 -18.33
CA GLY A 510 -19.00 -41.88 -17.66
C GLY A 510 -18.08 -41.73 -16.45
N ALA A 511 -18.04 -42.73 -15.59
CA ALA A 511 -17.15 -42.77 -14.42
C ALA A 511 -15.67 -42.64 -14.84
N ASN A 512 -15.25 -43.39 -15.86
CA ASN A 512 -13.87 -43.35 -16.38
C ASN A 512 -13.54 -42.00 -17.04
N LEU A 513 -14.49 -41.36 -17.70
CA LEU A 513 -14.33 -40.05 -18.33
C LEU A 513 -14.09 -38.94 -17.30
N ILE A 514 -14.77 -39.01 -16.16
CA ILE A 514 -14.72 -37.96 -15.11
C ILE A 514 -13.55 -38.18 -14.14
N GLN A 515 -13.13 -39.41 -13.88
CA GLN A 515 -12.09 -39.77 -12.91
C GLN A 515 -10.77 -38.99 -13.05
N PRO A 516 -10.23 -38.66 -14.25
CA PRO A 516 -9.02 -37.86 -14.39
C PRO A 516 -9.16 -36.39 -13.95
N ILE A 517 -10.37 -35.87 -13.85
CA ILE A 517 -10.67 -34.48 -13.49
C ILE A 517 -10.71 -34.38 -11.97
N LYS A 518 -9.64 -33.83 -11.37
CA LYS A 518 -9.47 -33.78 -9.91
C LYS A 518 -10.68 -33.22 -9.16
N GLN A 519 -11.34 -32.19 -9.70
CA GLN A 519 -12.50 -31.53 -9.09
C GLN A 519 -13.76 -32.39 -9.14
N LEU A 520 -13.80 -33.40 -10.03
CA LEU A 520 -14.97 -34.28 -10.27
C LEU A 520 -14.69 -35.74 -9.95
N ALA A 521 -13.47 -36.12 -9.58
CA ALA A 521 -13.09 -37.52 -9.34
C ALA A 521 -13.97 -38.19 -8.27
N ASP A 522 -14.36 -37.46 -7.23
CA ASP A 522 -15.14 -37.94 -6.10
C ASP A 522 -16.59 -38.28 -6.45
N ILE A 523 -17.10 -37.81 -7.61
CA ILE A 523 -18.44 -38.14 -8.08
C ILE A 523 -18.49 -39.38 -8.97
N SER A 524 -17.33 -39.90 -9.40
CA SER A 524 -17.24 -41.09 -10.27
C SER A 524 -18.05 -42.28 -9.73
N PRO A 525 -18.04 -42.61 -8.40
CA PRO A 525 -18.89 -43.65 -7.85
C PRO A 525 -20.40 -43.37 -7.97
N ILE A 526 -20.81 -42.11 -7.93
CA ILE A 526 -22.23 -41.73 -8.10
C ILE A 526 -22.68 -42.03 -9.52
N ILE A 527 -21.87 -41.62 -10.50
CA ILE A 527 -22.13 -41.86 -11.93
C ILE A 527 -22.14 -43.34 -12.25
N LYS A 528 -21.11 -44.08 -11.78
CA LYS A 528 -20.97 -45.51 -12.04
C LYS A 528 -22.19 -46.31 -11.55
N HIS A 529 -22.70 -45.99 -10.37
CA HIS A 529 -23.72 -46.78 -9.71
C HIS A 529 -25.12 -46.17 -9.77
N SER A 530 -25.36 -45.17 -10.65
CA SER A 530 -26.67 -44.50 -10.81
C SER A 530 -27.80 -45.43 -11.27
N HIS A 531 -27.48 -46.56 -11.88
CA HIS A 531 -28.43 -47.56 -12.35
C HIS A 531 -28.44 -48.85 -11.53
N GLU A 532 -27.83 -48.84 -10.35
CA GLU A 532 -27.95 -49.94 -9.40
C GLU A 532 -29.35 -49.96 -8.76
N TRP A 533 -29.87 -51.16 -8.58
CA TRP A 533 -31.15 -51.33 -7.90
C TRP A 533 -30.91 -51.68 -6.44
N TYR A 534 -31.76 -51.16 -5.55
CA TYR A 534 -31.62 -51.34 -4.12
C TYR A 534 -31.61 -52.82 -3.70
N ASN A 535 -32.26 -53.72 -4.47
CA ASN A 535 -32.27 -55.18 -4.24
C ASN A 535 -31.09 -55.92 -4.92
N GLY A 536 -30.15 -55.22 -5.58
CA GLY A 536 -29.02 -55.83 -6.28
C GLY A 536 -29.33 -56.32 -7.70
N GLY A 537 -30.49 -56.03 -8.27
CA GLY A 537 -30.83 -56.41 -9.64
C GLY A 537 -30.43 -55.40 -10.72
N GLY A 538 -29.67 -54.36 -10.32
CA GLY A 538 -29.18 -53.29 -11.22
C GLY A 538 -27.87 -53.59 -11.91
N TYR A 539 -27.25 -52.58 -12.46
CA TYR A 539 -25.95 -52.63 -13.16
C TYR A 539 -25.13 -51.40 -12.84
N PRO A 540 -23.77 -51.42 -13.00
CA PRO A 540 -22.93 -52.46 -13.62
C PRO A 540 -22.48 -53.57 -12.64
N ASP A 541 -22.34 -53.29 -11.33
CA ASP A 541 -21.67 -54.17 -10.38
C ASP A 541 -22.67 -55.04 -9.56
N GLY A 542 -24.00 -54.79 -9.66
CA GLY A 542 -25.03 -55.50 -8.90
C GLY A 542 -25.00 -55.22 -7.40
N LEU A 543 -24.62 -54.01 -7.01
CA LEU A 543 -24.60 -53.56 -5.60
C LEU A 543 -26.01 -53.53 -5.01
N ALA A 544 -26.13 -53.87 -3.71
CA ALA A 544 -27.43 -53.90 -3.03
C ALA A 544 -27.42 -53.05 -1.74
N GLY A 545 -28.58 -52.44 -1.45
CA GLY A 545 -28.82 -51.72 -0.21
C GLY A 545 -27.88 -50.52 -0.03
N GLU A 546 -27.28 -50.41 1.15
CA GLU A 546 -26.39 -49.31 1.52
C GLU A 546 -24.98 -49.42 0.92
N ASN A 547 -24.63 -50.52 0.26
CA ASN A 547 -23.41 -50.64 -0.51
C ASN A 547 -23.43 -49.72 -1.78
N ILE A 548 -24.60 -49.33 -2.24
CA ILE A 548 -24.80 -48.35 -3.28
C ILE A 548 -24.50 -46.95 -2.68
N PRO A 549 -23.63 -46.15 -3.25
CA PRO A 549 -23.37 -44.77 -2.77
C PRO A 549 -24.69 -43.99 -2.64
N LEU A 550 -24.87 -43.24 -1.54
CA LEU A 550 -26.09 -42.48 -1.29
C LEU A 550 -26.45 -41.56 -2.47
N GLY A 551 -25.47 -40.88 -3.04
CA GLY A 551 -25.69 -40.01 -4.21
C GLY A 551 -26.24 -40.79 -5.41
N ALA A 552 -25.75 -42.01 -5.67
CA ALA A 552 -26.27 -42.87 -6.73
C ALA A 552 -27.74 -43.31 -6.45
N ARG A 553 -28.07 -43.65 -5.19
CA ARG A 553 -29.45 -43.97 -4.80
C ARG A 553 -30.41 -42.79 -5.00
N ILE A 554 -29.91 -41.55 -4.74
CA ILE A 554 -30.69 -40.32 -4.98
C ILE A 554 -30.88 -40.10 -6.49
N VAL A 555 -29.80 -40.20 -7.29
CA VAL A 555 -29.87 -40.06 -8.75
C VAL A 555 -30.87 -41.05 -9.35
N ALA A 556 -30.84 -42.33 -8.95
CA ALA A 556 -31.74 -43.37 -9.45
C ALA A 556 -33.22 -43.01 -9.26
N VAL A 557 -33.58 -42.43 -8.12
CA VAL A 557 -34.97 -42.02 -7.83
C VAL A 557 -35.38 -40.81 -8.65
N VAL A 558 -34.48 -39.78 -8.70
CA VAL A 558 -34.78 -38.50 -9.35
C VAL A 558 -34.81 -38.66 -10.86
N ASP A 559 -33.87 -39.44 -11.43
CA ASP A 559 -33.85 -39.75 -12.86
C ASP A 559 -35.09 -40.53 -13.28
N ALA A 560 -35.45 -41.59 -12.57
CA ALA A 560 -36.67 -42.37 -12.84
C ALA A 560 -37.93 -41.48 -12.77
N PHE A 561 -38.03 -40.59 -11.78
CA PHE A 561 -39.11 -39.60 -11.69
C PHE A 561 -39.15 -38.71 -12.94
N SER A 562 -37.99 -38.08 -13.28
CA SER A 562 -37.91 -37.20 -14.43
C SER A 562 -38.25 -37.92 -15.73
N ALA A 563 -37.72 -39.13 -15.91
CA ALA A 563 -37.99 -39.96 -17.09
C ALA A 563 -39.46 -40.39 -17.22
N MET A 564 -40.21 -40.52 -16.15
CA MET A 564 -41.63 -40.79 -16.17
C MET A 564 -42.50 -39.55 -16.42
N MET A 565 -42.04 -38.41 -16.02
CA MET A 565 -42.72 -37.11 -16.20
C MET A 565 -42.45 -36.53 -17.60
N ASP A 566 -41.33 -36.87 -18.25
CA ASP A 566 -40.99 -36.37 -19.57
C ASP A 566 -41.75 -37.13 -20.70
N LYS A 567 -42.24 -36.36 -21.69
CA LYS A 567 -42.83 -36.94 -22.90
C LYS A 567 -41.71 -37.47 -23.80
N ARG A 568 -41.76 -38.75 -24.14
CA ARG A 568 -40.81 -39.38 -25.06
C ARG A 568 -41.47 -39.68 -26.42
N VAL A 569 -40.65 -39.88 -27.44
CA VAL A 569 -41.14 -40.15 -28.82
C VAL A 569 -42.12 -41.33 -28.88
N TYR A 570 -42.07 -42.27 -27.92
CA TYR A 570 -42.86 -43.50 -27.91
C TYR A 570 -43.74 -43.65 -26.69
N LYS A 571 -43.78 -42.66 -25.77
CA LYS A 571 -44.58 -42.75 -24.53
C LYS A 571 -45.01 -41.35 -24.11
N ASP A 572 -46.32 -41.20 -23.88
CA ASP A 572 -46.84 -39.98 -23.25
C ASP A 572 -46.35 -39.88 -21.82
N ALA A 573 -46.19 -38.67 -21.33
CA ALA A 573 -45.82 -38.40 -19.93
C ALA A 573 -46.85 -38.96 -18.97
N ASN A 574 -46.41 -39.59 -17.88
CA ASN A 574 -47.29 -39.99 -16.79
C ASN A 574 -47.80 -38.76 -16.03
N THR A 575 -48.94 -38.88 -15.39
CA THR A 575 -49.37 -37.87 -14.40
C THR A 575 -48.48 -37.92 -13.18
N LEU A 576 -48.45 -36.83 -12.41
CA LEU A 576 -47.68 -36.77 -11.17
C LEU A 576 -48.14 -37.87 -10.18
N GLU A 577 -49.45 -38.11 -10.09
CA GLU A 577 -50.01 -39.14 -9.26
C GLU A 577 -49.56 -40.55 -9.66
N GLU A 578 -49.57 -40.85 -10.94
CA GLU A 578 -49.12 -42.15 -11.47
C GLU A 578 -47.61 -42.33 -11.20
N THR A 579 -46.81 -41.29 -11.39
CA THR A 579 -45.36 -41.31 -11.15
C THR A 579 -45.05 -41.55 -9.66
N ILE A 580 -45.75 -40.88 -8.76
CA ILE A 580 -45.64 -41.11 -7.30
C ILE A 580 -46.03 -42.56 -6.93
N GLN A 581 -47.08 -43.10 -7.51
CA GLN A 581 -47.51 -44.48 -7.22
C GLN A 581 -46.44 -45.48 -7.72
N GLU A 582 -45.83 -45.26 -8.86
CA GLU A 582 -44.79 -46.13 -9.40
C GLU A 582 -43.52 -46.10 -8.53
N LEU A 583 -43.07 -44.90 -8.09
CA LEU A 583 -41.95 -44.80 -7.14
C LEU A 583 -42.23 -45.56 -5.83
N LYS A 584 -43.44 -45.44 -5.28
CA LYS A 584 -43.84 -46.17 -4.07
C LYS A 584 -43.88 -47.69 -4.30
N ARG A 585 -44.35 -48.15 -5.47
CA ARG A 585 -44.42 -49.56 -5.83
C ARG A 585 -43.06 -50.24 -5.94
N PHE A 586 -42.05 -49.50 -6.44
CA PHE A 586 -40.69 -50.02 -6.60
C PHE A 586 -39.76 -49.67 -5.42
N SER A 587 -40.28 -49.02 -4.37
CA SER A 587 -39.55 -48.76 -3.13
C SER A 587 -39.17 -50.08 -2.45
N GLY A 588 -37.89 -50.22 -2.03
CA GLY A 588 -37.32 -51.45 -1.48
C GLY A 588 -36.92 -52.51 -2.52
N ARG A 589 -37.26 -52.28 -3.82
CA ARG A 589 -36.84 -53.15 -4.92
C ARG A 589 -35.82 -52.46 -5.82
N GLN A 590 -36.27 -51.45 -6.57
CA GLN A 590 -35.41 -50.64 -7.42
C GLN A 590 -34.84 -49.46 -6.63
N PHE A 591 -35.65 -48.81 -5.81
CA PHE A 591 -35.32 -47.59 -5.11
C PHE A 591 -35.15 -47.78 -3.61
N ASP A 592 -34.24 -46.98 -3.04
CA ASP A 592 -34.07 -46.91 -1.57
C ASP A 592 -35.33 -46.31 -0.92
N PRO A 593 -35.95 -47.00 0.05
CA PRO A 593 -37.15 -46.51 0.72
C PRO A 593 -36.97 -45.16 1.45
N GLN A 594 -35.76 -44.92 2.00
CA GLN A 594 -35.46 -43.66 2.70
C GLN A 594 -35.38 -42.50 1.71
N VAL A 595 -34.71 -42.72 0.58
CA VAL A 595 -34.61 -41.74 -0.49
C VAL A 595 -35.97 -41.41 -1.10
N VAL A 596 -36.79 -42.45 -1.41
CA VAL A 596 -38.14 -42.24 -1.91
C VAL A 596 -38.97 -41.41 -0.92
N ALA A 597 -38.93 -41.73 0.36
CA ALA A 597 -39.71 -40.98 1.38
C ALA A 597 -39.24 -39.51 1.49
N ALA A 598 -37.92 -39.24 1.38
CA ALA A 598 -37.40 -37.90 1.39
C ALA A 598 -37.76 -37.13 0.11
N PHE A 599 -37.61 -37.76 -1.06
CA PHE A 599 -37.92 -37.16 -2.36
C PHE A 599 -39.41 -36.78 -2.48
N LEU A 600 -40.33 -37.64 -2.00
CA LEU A 600 -41.76 -37.33 -2.03
C LEU A 600 -42.10 -36.07 -1.21
N LYS A 601 -41.40 -35.83 -0.07
CA LYS A 601 -41.54 -34.57 0.69
C LYS A 601 -41.05 -33.36 -0.07
N VAL A 602 -40.03 -33.53 -0.94
CA VAL A 602 -39.54 -32.46 -1.82
C VAL A 602 -40.59 -32.16 -2.88
N VAL A 603 -41.12 -33.17 -3.56
CA VAL A 603 -42.15 -33.02 -4.60
C VAL A 603 -43.43 -32.36 -4.08
N GLU A 604 -43.84 -32.65 -2.81
CA GLU A 604 -44.99 -32.00 -2.20
C GLU A 604 -44.81 -30.48 -1.97
N LYS A 605 -43.57 -30.01 -1.84
CA LYS A 605 -43.22 -28.59 -1.60
C LYS A 605 -43.03 -27.79 -2.89
N VAL A 606 -42.67 -28.44 -3.98
CA VAL A 606 -42.49 -27.80 -5.28
C VAL A 606 -43.87 -27.49 -5.88
N ASP A 607 -44.02 -26.29 -6.45
CA ASP A 607 -45.30 -25.88 -7.07
C ASP A 607 -45.65 -26.83 -8.21
N LYS A 608 -46.86 -27.41 -8.15
CA LYS A 608 -47.34 -28.36 -9.15
C LYS A 608 -47.35 -27.80 -10.59
N SER A 609 -47.31 -26.48 -10.73
CA SER A 609 -47.20 -25.81 -12.04
C SER A 609 -45.86 -26.02 -12.72
N GLU A 610 -44.77 -26.24 -11.98
CA GLU A 610 -43.42 -26.50 -12.56
C GLU A 610 -43.35 -27.88 -13.23
N PHE A 611 -44.20 -28.84 -12.82
CA PHE A 611 -44.24 -30.16 -13.44
C PHE A 611 -45.26 -30.29 -14.58
N SER A 612 -46.10 -29.25 -14.82
CA SER A 612 -47.16 -29.28 -15.84
C SER A 612 -46.78 -28.57 -17.14
N SER A 613 -45.63 -27.96 -17.23
CA SER A 613 -45.14 -27.17 -18.37
C SER A 613 -44.05 -27.87 -19.21
N ALA A 614 -43.80 -29.15 -19.02
CA ALA A 614 -42.85 -29.95 -19.76
C ALA A 614 -43.45 -30.71 -20.92
#